data_b9651779d7b2a39ae2c166b1639fc4b0
#
_entry.id   b9651779d7b2a39ae2c166b1639fc4b0
#
_cell.length_a   1.000
_cell.length_b   1.000
_cell.length_c   1.000
_cell.angle_alpha   90.00
_cell.angle_beta   90.00
_cell.angle_gamma   90.00
#
_symmetry.space_group_name_H-M   'P 1'
#
loop_
_entity.id
_entity.type
_entity.pdbx_description
1 polymer ?
#
loop_
_entity_poly.entity_id
_entity_poly.type
_entity_poly.pdbx_seq_one_letter_code
_entity_poly.pdbx_strand_id
1 'polypeptide(L)'
;MLFLMLFLGLAFTFSAPAQTVSLGAASSTADIKVAEARAKSDAAQDAKAAEWVASLKLNDAEKEARVKEAIVTHLRAVRDWHNEHPYTTVPAGINPVTGKPLSNLDRQIIANSAIPKAVHENLMSGLRKDLSEPQVEAILDKYTEGKVAFTMNGYRAIVPNLTEKEEATILGFLKEAREQAIDYKNPNQISAVFEIYKTKSEQYLNSNGRNWKEMYKAYTDARKAQKAAAQQAPKAQ
;
A
#
# COMPACT_ATOMS: atom_id res chain seq x y z
N MET A 1 -41.43 -85.12 -18.66
CA MET A 1 -40.03 -85.47 -18.65
C MET A 1 -39.27 -84.33 -18.05
N LEU A 2 -38.70 -84.61 -16.90
CA LEU A 2 -38.00 -83.74 -16.01
C LEU A 2 -36.50 -83.72 -16.36
N PHE A 3 -35.92 -82.53 -16.62
CA PHE A 3 -34.44 -82.43 -16.70
C PHE A 3 -33.99 -81.39 -15.68
N LEU A 4 -33.40 -81.87 -14.64
CA LEU A 4 -32.79 -81.11 -13.55
C LEU A 4 -31.32 -80.83 -14.03
N MET A 5 -30.96 -79.53 -14.17
CA MET A 5 -29.59 -79.11 -14.37
C MET A 5 -29.07 -78.44 -13.09
N LEU A 6 -28.12 -79.10 -12.49
CA LEU A 6 -27.36 -78.66 -11.31
C LEU A 6 -26.29 -77.67 -11.80
N PHE A 7 -26.32 -76.40 -11.36
CA PHE A 7 -25.25 -75.43 -11.54
C PHE A 7 -24.45 -75.29 -10.24
N LEU A 8 -23.20 -75.74 -10.32
CA LEU A 8 -22.22 -75.59 -9.25
C LEU A 8 -21.64 -74.19 -9.33
N GLY A 9 -21.99 -73.31 -8.38
CA GLY A 9 -21.46 -71.98 -8.30
C GLY A 9 -20.14 -71.92 -7.57
N LEU A 10 -19.06 -71.58 -8.33
CA LEU A 10 -17.76 -71.27 -7.74
C LEU A 10 -17.76 -69.82 -7.23
N ALA A 11 -17.71 -69.63 -5.91
CA ALA A 11 -17.58 -68.33 -5.28
C ALA A 11 -16.11 -67.89 -5.32
N PHE A 12 -15.80 -66.91 -6.20
CA PHE A 12 -14.53 -66.20 -6.17
C PHE A 12 -14.64 -65.04 -5.14
N THR A 13 -13.95 -65.19 -4.02
CA THR A 13 -13.75 -64.10 -3.06
C THR A 13 -12.65 -63.21 -3.59
N PHE A 14 -13.04 -62.02 -4.14
CA PHE A 14 -12.10 -60.95 -4.41
C PHE A 14 -11.77 -60.21 -3.10
N SER A 15 -10.59 -60.45 -2.54
CA SER A 15 -9.99 -59.60 -1.52
C SER A 15 -9.39 -58.40 -2.21
N ALA A 16 -10.07 -57.25 -2.15
CA ALA A 16 -9.48 -55.95 -2.52
C ALA A 16 -8.49 -55.51 -1.44
N PRO A 17 -7.25 -55.13 -1.78
CA PRO A 17 -6.37 -54.50 -0.79
C PRO A 17 -6.95 -53.16 -0.40
N ALA A 18 -7.17 -52.92 0.90
CA ALA A 18 -7.51 -51.64 1.45
C ALA A 18 -6.32 -50.69 1.20
N GLN A 19 -6.47 -49.79 0.23
CA GLN A 19 -5.57 -48.65 0.08
C GLN A 19 -5.83 -47.71 1.26
N THR A 20 -4.97 -47.77 2.25
CA THR A 20 -4.84 -46.72 3.25
C THR A 20 -4.40 -45.46 2.52
N VAL A 21 -5.34 -44.54 2.26
CA VAL A 21 -5.03 -43.17 1.83
C VAL A 21 -4.32 -42.54 3.01
N SER A 22 -3.00 -42.43 2.90
CA SER A 22 -2.16 -41.65 3.80
C SER A 22 -2.52 -40.16 3.60
N LEU A 23 -3.44 -39.65 4.40
CA LEU A 23 -3.69 -38.22 4.60
C LEU A 23 -2.55 -37.64 5.43
N GLY A 24 -1.52 -37.19 4.75
CA GLY A 24 -0.36 -36.56 5.37
C GLY A 24 0.71 -36.24 4.31
N ALA A 25 0.37 -35.37 3.33
CA ALA A 25 1.41 -34.71 2.57
C ALA A 25 2.16 -33.81 3.55
N ALA A 26 3.34 -34.23 3.99
CA ALA A 26 4.25 -33.39 4.76
C ALA A 26 4.51 -32.10 3.95
N SER A 27 4.11 -30.93 4.49
CA SER A 27 4.41 -29.65 3.88
C SER A 27 5.88 -29.57 3.54
N SER A 28 6.21 -29.16 2.32
CA SER A 28 7.61 -29.00 1.93
C SER A 28 8.28 -27.95 2.81
N THR A 29 9.61 -28.02 2.95
CA THR A 29 10.37 -26.98 3.68
C THR A 29 10.12 -25.57 3.12
N ALA A 30 9.80 -25.47 1.83
CA ALA A 30 9.43 -24.22 1.18
C ALA A 30 8.07 -23.71 1.68
N ASP A 31 7.06 -24.59 1.78
CA ASP A 31 5.73 -24.23 2.27
C ASP A 31 5.77 -23.79 3.73
N ILE A 32 6.57 -24.43 4.56
CA ILE A 32 6.78 -24.04 5.97
C ILE A 32 7.37 -22.64 6.04
N LYS A 33 8.42 -22.34 5.27
CA LYS A 33 9.05 -21.01 5.25
C LYS A 33 8.08 -19.90 4.76
N VAL A 34 7.26 -20.21 3.78
CA VAL A 34 6.23 -19.27 3.29
C VAL A 34 5.19 -18.99 4.37
N ALA A 35 4.71 -20.05 5.06
CA ALA A 35 3.76 -19.90 6.15
C ALA A 35 4.34 -19.09 7.33
N GLU A 36 5.60 -19.35 7.72
CA GLU A 36 6.29 -18.59 8.76
C GLU A 36 6.48 -17.12 8.38
N ALA A 37 6.88 -16.83 7.13
CA ALA A 37 7.02 -15.47 6.62
C ALA A 37 5.67 -14.73 6.62
N ARG A 38 4.57 -15.41 6.26
CA ARG A 38 3.22 -14.86 6.30
C ARG A 38 2.80 -14.57 7.76
N ALA A 39 2.97 -15.51 8.67
CA ALA A 39 2.64 -15.32 10.08
C ALA A 39 3.42 -14.15 10.70
N LYS A 40 4.72 -14.02 10.41
CA LYS A 40 5.53 -12.88 10.83
C LYS A 40 5.00 -11.56 10.26
N SER A 41 4.63 -11.53 8.99
CA SER A 41 4.04 -10.35 8.35
C SER A 41 2.69 -10.00 8.99
N ASP A 42 1.84 -10.99 9.28
CA ASP A 42 0.54 -10.76 9.92
C ASP A 42 0.71 -10.16 11.31
N ALA A 43 1.61 -10.70 12.13
CA ALA A 43 1.92 -10.17 13.45
C ALA A 43 2.43 -8.72 13.40
N ALA A 44 3.28 -8.40 12.41
CA ALA A 44 3.78 -7.03 12.23
C ALA A 44 2.67 -6.04 11.83
N GLN A 45 1.71 -6.48 10.99
CA GLN A 45 0.56 -5.65 10.61
C GLN A 45 -0.42 -5.46 11.78
N ASP A 46 -0.64 -6.48 12.58
CA ASP A 46 -1.43 -6.39 13.82
C ASP A 46 -0.83 -5.40 14.82
N ALA A 47 0.47 -5.46 15.06
CA ALA A 47 1.18 -4.55 15.94
C ALA A 47 1.11 -3.09 15.43
N LYS A 48 1.31 -2.91 14.12
CA LYS A 48 1.24 -1.60 13.45
C LYS A 48 -0.15 -0.98 13.57
N ALA A 49 -1.20 -1.75 13.29
CA ALA A 49 -2.58 -1.28 13.43
C ALA A 49 -2.92 -0.94 14.88
N ALA A 50 -2.48 -1.76 15.84
CA ALA A 50 -2.68 -1.50 17.27
C ALA A 50 -2.01 -0.18 17.71
N GLU A 51 -0.77 0.07 17.28
CA GLU A 51 -0.07 1.34 17.55
C GLU A 51 -0.82 2.54 16.97
N TRP A 52 -1.30 2.43 15.72
CA TRP A 52 -2.03 3.50 15.06
C TRP A 52 -3.33 3.84 15.78
N VAL A 53 -4.12 2.82 16.15
CA VAL A 53 -5.37 3.00 16.89
C VAL A 53 -5.12 3.59 18.28
N ALA A 54 -4.13 3.08 19.00
CA ALA A 54 -3.76 3.61 20.32
C ALA A 54 -3.41 5.10 20.29
N SER A 55 -2.81 5.58 19.18
CA SER A 55 -2.50 7.01 19.01
C SER A 55 -3.71 7.93 18.96
N LEU A 56 -4.91 7.39 18.65
CA LEU A 56 -6.17 8.15 18.60
C LEU A 56 -6.81 8.37 19.97
N LYS A 57 -6.43 7.58 20.99
CA LYS A 57 -6.97 7.68 22.37
C LYS A 57 -8.50 7.65 22.41
N LEU A 58 -9.11 6.66 21.78
CA LEU A 58 -10.57 6.58 21.63
C LEU A 58 -11.28 6.31 22.97
N ASN A 59 -10.62 5.71 23.95
CA ASN A 59 -11.17 5.33 25.27
C ASN A 59 -12.43 4.44 25.16
N ASP A 60 -12.50 3.59 24.14
CA ASP A 60 -13.59 2.67 23.83
C ASP A 60 -12.99 1.42 23.19
N ALA A 61 -12.83 0.37 23.99
CA ALA A 61 -12.14 -0.85 23.59
C ALA A 61 -12.84 -1.58 22.41
N GLU A 62 -14.17 -1.53 22.33
CA GLU A 62 -14.91 -2.16 21.23
C GLU A 62 -14.68 -1.39 19.92
N LYS A 63 -14.71 -0.06 19.99
CA LYS A 63 -14.41 0.80 18.86
C LYS A 63 -12.96 0.64 18.39
N GLU A 64 -12.01 0.62 19.32
CA GLU A 64 -10.60 0.35 19.03
C GLU A 64 -10.40 -0.99 18.32
N ALA A 65 -11.09 -2.04 18.77
CA ALA A 65 -11.02 -3.36 18.15
C ALA A 65 -11.56 -3.35 16.71
N ARG A 66 -12.71 -2.69 16.45
CA ARG A 66 -13.29 -2.60 15.10
C ARG A 66 -12.43 -1.79 14.15
N VAL A 67 -11.90 -0.65 14.60
CA VAL A 67 -10.98 0.18 13.79
C VAL A 67 -9.68 -0.58 13.48
N LYS A 68 -9.12 -1.26 14.47
CA LYS A 68 -7.93 -2.12 14.27
C LYS A 68 -8.21 -3.19 13.23
N GLU A 69 -9.33 -3.89 13.32
CA GLU A 69 -9.69 -4.95 12.38
C GLU A 69 -9.84 -4.43 10.95
N ALA A 70 -10.46 -3.27 10.76
CA ALA A 70 -10.56 -2.63 9.44
C ALA A 70 -9.16 -2.34 8.84
N ILE A 71 -8.25 -1.81 9.65
CA ILE A 71 -6.87 -1.51 9.23
C ILE A 71 -6.11 -2.80 8.90
N VAL A 72 -6.17 -3.81 9.76
CA VAL A 72 -5.45 -5.09 9.56
C VAL A 72 -5.95 -5.80 8.31
N THR A 73 -7.26 -5.87 8.11
CA THR A 73 -7.87 -6.48 6.93
C THR A 73 -7.38 -5.80 5.66
N HIS A 74 -7.35 -4.47 5.63
CA HIS A 74 -6.85 -3.70 4.50
C HIS A 74 -5.34 -3.94 4.24
N LEU A 75 -4.50 -3.84 5.28
CA LEU A 75 -3.05 -4.04 5.14
C LEU A 75 -2.73 -5.44 4.59
N ARG A 76 -3.45 -6.46 5.04
CA ARG A 76 -3.30 -7.84 4.56
C ARG A 76 -3.76 -7.97 3.11
N ALA A 77 -4.89 -7.40 2.75
CA ALA A 77 -5.41 -7.42 1.37
C ALA A 77 -4.43 -6.75 0.39
N VAL A 78 -3.90 -5.56 0.74
CA VAL A 78 -2.90 -4.85 -0.08
C VAL A 78 -1.61 -5.65 -0.23
N ARG A 79 -1.11 -6.27 0.86
CA ARG A 79 0.06 -7.15 0.81
C ARG A 79 -0.16 -8.35 -0.09
N ASP A 80 -1.29 -9.03 0.08
CA ASP A 80 -1.58 -10.28 -0.62
C ASP A 80 -1.77 -9.99 -2.12
N TRP A 81 -2.52 -8.94 -2.47
CA TRP A 81 -2.65 -8.47 -3.85
C TRP A 81 -1.29 -8.17 -4.49
N HIS A 82 -0.44 -7.41 -3.81
CA HIS A 82 0.90 -7.08 -4.29
C HIS A 82 1.76 -8.33 -4.54
N ASN A 83 1.68 -9.32 -3.65
CA ASN A 83 2.48 -10.54 -3.76
C ASN A 83 1.99 -11.45 -4.90
N GLU A 84 0.68 -11.47 -5.14
CA GLU A 84 0.03 -12.27 -6.19
C GLU A 84 0.12 -11.61 -7.58
N HIS A 85 0.32 -10.28 -7.62
CA HIS A 85 0.40 -9.50 -8.85
C HIS A 85 1.75 -8.78 -8.97
N PRO A 86 2.87 -9.50 -9.18
CA PRO A 86 4.17 -8.89 -9.38
C PRO A 86 4.22 -8.10 -10.68
N TYR A 87 5.16 -7.16 -10.80
CA TYR A 87 5.32 -6.32 -11.99
C TYR A 87 5.45 -7.10 -13.30
N THR A 88 5.87 -8.37 -13.24
CA THR A 88 5.97 -9.26 -14.41
C THR A 88 4.63 -9.60 -15.04
N THR A 89 3.51 -9.43 -14.32
CA THR A 89 2.15 -9.64 -14.85
C THR A 89 1.70 -8.52 -15.79
N VAL A 90 2.38 -7.36 -15.75
CA VAL A 90 2.13 -6.23 -16.67
C VAL A 90 3.10 -6.30 -17.84
N PRO A 91 2.66 -6.26 -19.10
CA PRO A 91 3.54 -6.29 -20.26
C PRO A 91 4.55 -5.13 -20.25
N ALA A 92 5.70 -5.34 -20.89
CA ALA A 92 6.62 -4.25 -21.18
C ALA A 92 5.91 -3.23 -22.12
N GLY A 93 6.21 -1.96 -21.92
CA GLY A 93 5.58 -0.87 -22.68
C GLY A 93 6.37 0.43 -22.54
N ILE A 94 5.83 1.48 -23.15
CA ILE A 94 6.38 2.84 -23.10
C ILE A 94 5.51 3.69 -22.19
N ASN A 95 6.13 4.43 -21.28
CA ASN A 95 5.45 5.42 -20.46
C ASN A 95 5.02 6.59 -21.37
N PRO A 96 3.72 6.85 -21.50
CA PRO A 96 3.20 7.84 -22.46
C PRO A 96 3.60 9.28 -22.09
N VAL A 97 3.94 9.54 -20.84
CA VAL A 97 4.33 10.88 -20.36
C VAL A 97 5.82 11.15 -20.67
N THR A 98 6.68 10.15 -20.48
CA THR A 98 8.13 10.33 -20.61
C THR A 98 8.70 9.83 -21.92
N GLY A 99 7.95 9.03 -22.69
CA GLY A 99 8.41 8.33 -23.89
C GLY A 99 9.47 7.25 -23.64
N LYS A 100 9.75 6.91 -22.38
CA LYS A 100 10.74 5.91 -21.98
C LYS A 100 10.08 4.55 -21.70
N PRO A 101 10.84 3.44 -21.77
CA PRO A 101 10.34 2.15 -21.32
C PRO A 101 9.82 2.22 -19.87
N LEU A 102 8.70 1.54 -19.60
CA LEU A 102 8.16 1.39 -18.26
C LEU A 102 9.20 0.69 -17.35
N SER A 103 9.53 1.32 -16.24
CA SER A 103 10.36 0.69 -15.20
C SER A 103 9.61 -0.43 -14.48
N ASN A 104 10.32 -1.28 -13.73
CA ASN A 104 9.68 -2.28 -12.88
C ASN A 104 8.76 -1.64 -11.83
N LEU A 105 9.09 -0.44 -11.34
CA LEU A 105 8.24 0.31 -10.44
C LEU A 105 6.95 0.77 -11.12
N ASP A 106 7.04 1.34 -12.33
CA ASP A 106 5.84 1.75 -13.10
C ASP A 106 4.92 0.55 -13.33
N ARG A 107 5.49 -0.57 -13.78
CA ARG A 107 4.72 -1.81 -14.00
C ARG A 107 4.10 -2.36 -12.71
N GLN A 108 4.80 -2.27 -11.57
CA GLN A 108 4.25 -2.68 -10.29
C GLN A 108 3.12 -1.75 -9.83
N ILE A 109 3.22 -0.45 -10.07
CA ILE A 109 2.14 0.51 -9.79
C ILE A 109 0.91 0.19 -10.63
N ILE A 110 1.10 -0.13 -11.92
CA ILE A 110 0.00 -0.56 -12.80
C ILE A 110 -0.65 -1.85 -12.27
N ALA A 111 0.14 -2.87 -11.90
CA ALA A 111 -0.38 -4.11 -11.33
C ALA A 111 -1.19 -3.85 -10.05
N ASN A 112 -0.67 -3.00 -9.15
CA ASN A 112 -1.33 -2.68 -7.89
C ASN A 112 -2.56 -1.80 -8.07
N SER A 113 -2.61 -0.94 -9.09
CA SER A 113 -3.79 -0.11 -9.36
C SER A 113 -5.05 -0.90 -9.76
N ALA A 114 -4.88 -2.18 -10.09
CA ALA A 114 -5.99 -3.11 -10.39
C ALA A 114 -6.57 -3.79 -9.14
N ILE A 115 -6.12 -3.44 -7.94
CA ILE A 115 -6.69 -3.95 -6.69
C ILE A 115 -8.21 -3.71 -6.66
N PRO A 116 -9.04 -4.67 -6.21
CA PRO A 116 -10.48 -4.49 -6.16
C PRO A 116 -10.86 -3.27 -5.31
N LYS A 117 -11.70 -2.39 -5.85
CA LYS A 117 -12.17 -1.17 -5.16
C LYS A 117 -12.76 -1.44 -3.77
N ALA A 118 -13.40 -2.60 -3.59
CA ALA A 118 -13.95 -3.03 -2.32
C ALA A 118 -12.90 -3.06 -1.19
N VAL A 119 -11.61 -3.27 -1.50
CA VAL A 119 -10.54 -3.25 -0.48
C VAL A 119 -10.43 -1.85 0.12
N HIS A 120 -10.38 -0.81 -0.72
CA HIS A 120 -10.37 0.58 -0.29
C HIS A 120 -11.68 0.98 0.41
N GLU A 121 -12.82 0.70 -0.23
CA GLU A 121 -14.15 1.08 0.26
C GLU A 121 -14.47 0.46 1.64
N ASN A 122 -14.07 -0.79 1.86
CA ASN A 122 -14.23 -1.46 3.16
C ASN A 122 -13.40 -0.79 4.26
N LEU A 123 -12.16 -0.39 3.97
CA LEU A 123 -11.37 0.38 4.93
C LEU A 123 -12.06 1.71 5.25
N MET A 124 -12.37 2.51 4.23
CA MET A 124 -12.90 3.85 4.44
C MET A 124 -14.27 3.83 5.16
N SER A 125 -15.14 2.89 4.81
CA SER A 125 -16.42 2.71 5.50
C SER A 125 -16.23 2.24 6.94
N GLY A 126 -15.31 1.30 7.18
CA GLY A 126 -14.96 0.82 8.51
C GLY A 126 -14.41 1.93 9.42
N LEU A 127 -13.52 2.77 8.89
CA LEU A 127 -12.98 3.92 9.63
C LEU A 127 -14.07 4.95 9.94
N ARG A 128 -14.85 5.38 8.92
CA ARG A 128 -15.89 6.43 9.07
C ARG A 128 -17.06 6.00 9.96
N LYS A 129 -17.27 4.71 10.16
CA LYS A 129 -18.28 4.20 11.09
C LYS A 129 -17.99 4.58 12.55
N ASP A 130 -16.74 4.58 12.94
CA ASP A 130 -16.29 4.71 14.32
C ASP A 130 -15.46 5.95 14.62
N LEU A 131 -14.94 6.64 13.59
CA LEU A 131 -14.02 7.77 13.70
C LEU A 131 -14.60 9.06 13.11
N SER A 132 -14.23 10.19 13.69
CA SER A 132 -14.44 11.51 13.08
C SER A 132 -13.49 11.72 11.88
N GLU A 133 -13.82 12.63 10.94
CA GLU A 133 -12.95 12.90 9.79
C GLU A 133 -11.50 13.27 10.16
N PRO A 134 -11.22 14.09 11.21
CA PRO A 134 -9.84 14.32 11.64
C PRO A 134 -9.12 13.05 12.10
N GLN A 135 -9.84 12.11 12.74
CA GLN A 135 -9.27 10.83 13.16
C GLN A 135 -9.02 9.90 11.96
N VAL A 136 -9.94 9.91 10.98
CA VAL A 136 -9.73 9.19 9.71
C VAL A 136 -8.48 9.73 9.02
N GLU A 137 -8.36 11.04 8.86
CA GLU A 137 -7.16 11.67 8.28
C GLU A 137 -5.89 11.29 9.03
N ALA A 138 -5.91 11.24 10.36
CA ALA A 138 -4.77 10.83 11.17
C ALA A 138 -4.33 9.38 10.88
N ILE A 139 -5.29 8.46 10.67
CA ILE A 139 -4.98 7.09 10.27
C ILE A 139 -4.39 7.05 8.85
N LEU A 140 -4.98 7.76 7.87
CA LEU A 140 -4.47 7.81 6.51
C LEU A 140 -3.03 8.39 6.45
N ASP A 141 -2.73 9.36 7.31
CA ASP A 141 -1.37 9.90 7.44
C ASP A 141 -0.37 8.86 7.98
N LYS A 142 -0.80 7.94 8.85
CA LYS A 142 0.04 6.82 9.29
C LYS A 142 0.39 5.88 8.13
N TYR A 143 -0.56 5.58 7.22
CA TYR A 143 -0.30 4.78 6.02
C TYR A 143 0.80 5.39 5.14
N THR A 144 0.85 6.71 5.05
CA THR A 144 1.74 7.44 4.14
C THR A 144 2.88 8.17 4.86
N GLU A 145 3.11 7.84 6.14
CA GLU A 145 4.22 8.39 6.93
C GLU A 145 4.25 9.93 6.95
N GLY A 146 3.07 10.56 7.02
CA GLY A 146 2.92 12.01 7.09
C GLY A 146 3.33 12.77 5.80
N LYS A 147 3.33 12.11 4.64
CA LYS A 147 3.76 12.70 3.36
C LYS A 147 2.98 13.96 2.97
N VAL A 148 1.71 14.08 3.36
CA VAL A 148 0.93 15.29 3.08
C VAL A 148 1.58 16.50 3.72
N ALA A 149 1.79 16.48 5.03
CA ALA A 149 2.42 17.58 5.76
C ALA A 149 3.85 17.84 5.31
N PHE A 150 4.64 16.77 5.11
CA PHE A 150 6.01 16.87 4.62
C PHE A 150 6.09 17.58 3.26
N THR A 151 5.26 17.17 2.31
CA THR A 151 5.26 17.75 0.95
C THR A 151 4.71 19.16 0.95
N MET A 152 3.65 19.44 1.74
CA MET A 152 3.10 20.80 1.86
C MET A 152 4.12 21.79 2.43
N ASN A 153 4.88 21.39 3.45
CA ASN A 153 5.97 22.20 3.98
C ASN A 153 7.06 22.47 2.93
N GLY A 154 7.32 21.51 2.02
CA GLY A 154 8.18 21.72 0.86
C GLY A 154 7.65 22.84 -0.04
N TYR A 155 6.37 22.84 -0.39
CA TYR A 155 5.77 23.89 -1.21
C TYR A 155 5.84 25.27 -0.52
N ARG A 156 5.53 25.35 0.78
CA ARG A 156 5.66 26.59 1.55
C ARG A 156 7.09 27.15 1.56
N ALA A 157 8.09 26.25 1.56
CA ALA A 157 9.51 26.66 1.54
C ALA A 157 10.01 27.07 0.14
N ILE A 158 9.44 26.51 -0.92
CA ILE A 158 9.87 26.76 -2.30
C ILE A 158 9.15 27.96 -2.91
N VAL A 159 7.83 28.11 -2.63
CA VAL A 159 6.99 29.12 -3.28
C VAL A 159 6.89 30.37 -2.40
N PRO A 160 7.51 31.50 -2.81
CA PRO A 160 7.39 32.75 -2.06
C PRO A 160 5.95 33.25 -2.04
N ASN A 161 5.46 33.64 -0.85
CA ASN A 161 4.12 34.21 -0.69
C ASN A 161 3.02 33.32 -1.30
N LEU A 162 3.05 32.02 -0.96
CA LEU A 162 2.02 31.06 -1.36
C LEU A 162 0.66 31.59 -0.86
N THR A 163 -0.29 31.78 -1.77
CA THR A 163 -1.61 32.30 -1.41
C THR A 163 -2.46 31.22 -0.73
N GLU A 164 -3.43 31.61 0.10
CA GLU A 164 -4.37 30.67 0.74
C GLU A 164 -5.07 29.76 -0.28
N LYS A 165 -5.45 30.29 -1.45
CA LYS A 165 -6.07 29.53 -2.52
C LYS A 165 -5.13 28.49 -3.11
N GLU A 166 -3.87 28.86 -3.36
CA GLU A 166 -2.85 27.94 -3.86
C GLU A 166 -2.56 26.84 -2.83
N GLU A 167 -2.41 27.23 -1.56
CA GLU A 167 -2.18 26.29 -0.47
C GLU A 167 -3.33 25.28 -0.33
N ALA A 168 -4.57 25.77 -0.30
CA ALA A 168 -5.75 24.90 -0.22
C ALA A 168 -5.87 23.94 -1.40
N THR A 169 -5.56 24.40 -2.62
CA THR A 169 -5.62 23.57 -3.83
C THR A 169 -4.53 22.49 -3.81
N ILE A 170 -3.30 22.86 -3.46
CA ILE A 170 -2.18 21.89 -3.35
C ILE A 170 -2.46 20.89 -2.24
N LEU A 171 -2.95 21.35 -1.08
CA LEU A 171 -3.34 20.47 0.01
C LEU A 171 -4.43 19.46 -0.43
N GLY A 172 -5.40 19.91 -1.23
CA GLY A 172 -6.41 19.04 -1.83
C GLY A 172 -5.77 17.94 -2.68
N PHE A 173 -4.86 18.29 -3.57
CA PHE A 173 -4.13 17.30 -4.39
C PHE A 173 -3.31 16.32 -3.56
N LEU A 174 -2.65 16.78 -2.49
CA LEU A 174 -1.88 15.92 -1.61
C LEU A 174 -2.76 14.98 -0.78
N LYS A 175 -3.96 15.40 -0.39
CA LYS A 175 -4.96 14.54 0.26
C LYS A 175 -5.49 13.48 -0.71
N GLU A 176 -5.76 13.83 -1.97
CA GLU A 176 -6.10 12.87 -3.02
C GLU A 176 -4.96 11.85 -3.23
N ALA A 177 -3.69 12.33 -3.28
CA ALA A 177 -2.53 11.46 -3.36
C ALA A 177 -2.46 10.47 -2.18
N ARG A 178 -2.70 10.93 -0.95
CA ARG A 178 -2.73 10.12 0.26
C ARG A 178 -3.80 9.03 0.17
N GLU A 179 -5.03 9.42 -0.17
CA GLU A 179 -6.15 8.48 -0.28
C GLU A 179 -5.86 7.40 -1.33
N GLN A 180 -5.29 7.75 -2.48
CA GLN A 180 -4.87 6.76 -3.47
C GLN A 180 -3.67 5.91 -3.00
N ALA A 181 -2.74 6.50 -2.25
CA ALA A 181 -1.48 5.86 -1.89
C ALA A 181 -1.62 4.79 -0.79
N ILE A 182 -2.70 4.81 0.02
CA ILE A 182 -2.91 3.81 1.07
C ILE A 182 -3.08 2.38 0.53
N ASP A 183 -3.47 2.23 -0.74
CA ASP A 183 -3.66 0.95 -1.41
C ASP A 183 -2.35 0.37 -1.98
N TYR A 184 -1.20 0.97 -1.60
CA TYR A 184 0.11 0.51 -2.02
C TYR A 184 0.96 0.01 -0.85
N LYS A 185 1.71 -1.08 -1.09
CA LYS A 185 2.38 -1.86 -0.05
C LYS A 185 3.60 -1.19 0.56
N ASN A 186 4.35 -0.40 -0.20
CA ASN A 186 5.68 0.04 0.22
C ASN A 186 5.97 1.52 -0.07
N PRO A 187 6.96 2.14 0.64
CA PRO A 187 7.27 3.55 0.52
C PRO A 187 7.61 4.04 -0.88
N ASN A 188 8.23 3.21 -1.73
CA ASN A 188 8.58 3.61 -3.09
C ASN A 188 7.33 3.80 -3.96
N GLN A 189 6.36 2.88 -3.84
CA GLN A 189 5.08 2.97 -4.55
C GLN A 189 4.25 4.16 -4.04
N ILE A 190 4.15 4.32 -2.73
CA ILE A 190 3.51 5.48 -2.10
C ILE A 190 4.14 6.79 -2.62
N SER A 191 5.47 6.85 -2.65
CA SER A 191 6.18 8.03 -3.17
C SER A 191 5.88 8.29 -4.65
N ALA A 192 5.79 7.26 -5.47
CA ALA A 192 5.49 7.41 -6.90
C ALA A 192 4.07 7.95 -7.13
N VAL A 193 3.09 7.55 -6.31
CA VAL A 193 1.74 8.16 -6.35
C VAL A 193 1.83 9.65 -6.00
N PHE A 194 2.54 10.00 -4.93
CA PHE A 194 2.73 11.41 -4.57
C PHE A 194 3.44 12.23 -5.66
N GLU A 195 4.39 11.65 -6.42
CA GLU A 195 5.05 12.36 -7.53
C GLU A 195 4.06 12.75 -8.65
N ILE A 196 3.03 11.93 -8.92
CA ILE A 196 1.97 12.27 -9.88
C ILE A 196 1.24 13.55 -9.41
N TYR A 197 0.86 13.62 -8.15
CA TYR A 197 0.13 14.75 -7.60
C TYR A 197 1.01 15.98 -7.35
N LYS A 198 2.30 15.80 -7.11
CA LYS A 198 3.28 16.90 -7.14
C LYS A 198 3.35 17.52 -8.52
N THR A 199 3.44 16.73 -9.58
CA THR A 199 3.40 17.22 -10.96
C THR A 199 2.12 18.00 -11.24
N LYS A 200 0.96 17.51 -10.77
CA LYS A 200 -0.33 18.23 -10.86
C LYS A 200 -0.29 19.58 -10.13
N SER A 201 0.31 19.61 -8.94
CA SER A 201 0.48 20.83 -8.15
C SER A 201 1.40 21.85 -8.82
N GLU A 202 2.51 21.40 -9.41
CA GLU A 202 3.46 22.23 -10.15
C GLU A 202 2.84 22.82 -11.42
N GLN A 203 2.05 22.02 -12.15
CA GLN A 203 1.29 22.49 -13.32
C GLN A 203 0.25 23.55 -12.91
N TYR A 204 -0.46 23.34 -11.79
CA TYR A 204 -1.40 24.30 -11.25
C TYR A 204 -0.71 25.62 -10.89
N LEU A 205 0.44 25.59 -10.20
CA LEU A 205 1.22 26.80 -9.89
C LEU A 205 1.65 27.54 -11.17
N ASN A 206 2.15 26.81 -12.17
CA ASN A 206 2.54 27.40 -13.45
C ASN A 206 1.34 28.05 -14.17
N SER A 207 0.16 27.43 -14.14
CA SER A 207 -1.06 28.01 -14.74
C SER A 207 -1.55 29.26 -14.03
N ASN A 208 -1.16 29.46 -12.77
CA ASN A 208 -1.43 30.67 -11.99
C ASN A 208 -0.35 31.76 -12.13
N GLY A 209 0.51 31.67 -13.15
CA GLY A 209 1.55 32.64 -13.42
C GLY A 209 2.82 32.48 -12.56
N ARG A 210 2.95 31.40 -11.82
CA ARG A 210 4.19 31.04 -11.12
C ARG A 210 5.17 30.40 -12.13
N ASN A 211 6.46 30.47 -11.86
CA ASN A 211 7.48 29.70 -12.57
C ASN A 211 8.10 28.68 -11.62
N TRP A 212 7.53 27.49 -11.56
CA TRP A 212 7.99 26.43 -10.66
C TRP A 212 9.49 26.14 -10.81
N LYS A 213 9.97 26.03 -12.04
CA LYS A 213 11.36 25.70 -12.33
C LYS A 213 12.34 26.74 -11.73
N GLU A 214 12.02 28.03 -11.86
CA GLU A 214 12.86 29.10 -11.31
C GLU A 214 12.79 29.13 -9.78
N MET A 215 11.60 29.01 -9.20
CA MET A 215 11.42 28.97 -7.75
C MET A 215 12.16 27.80 -7.12
N TYR A 216 12.03 26.61 -7.70
CA TYR A 216 12.73 25.41 -7.23
C TYR A 216 14.25 25.55 -7.36
N LYS A 217 14.74 26.11 -8.47
CA LYS A 217 16.16 26.40 -8.65
C LYS A 217 16.69 27.37 -7.60
N ALA A 218 16.01 28.49 -7.39
CA ALA A 218 16.40 29.48 -6.38
C ALA A 218 16.46 28.87 -4.98
N TYR A 219 15.44 28.09 -4.60
CA TYR A 219 15.41 27.37 -3.32
C TYR A 219 16.59 26.39 -3.17
N THR A 220 16.86 25.58 -4.20
CA THR A 220 17.95 24.60 -4.13
C THR A 220 19.32 25.27 -4.08
N ASP A 221 19.53 26.36 -4.79
CA ASP A 221 20.79 27.12 -4.75
C ASP A 221 20.99 27.77 -3.37
N ALA A 222 19.95 28.37 -2.78
CA ALA A 222 20.01 28.91 -1.43
C ALA A 222 20.34 27.84 -0.39
N ARG A 223 19.73 26.64 -0.49
CA ARG A 223 20.03 25.51 0.40
C ARG A 223 21.46 25.01 0.28
N LYS A 224 22.01 24.96 -0.94
CA LYS A 224 23.42 24.60 -1.18
C LYS A 224 24.37 25.63 -0.54
N ALA A 225 24.09 26.91 -0.72
CA ALA A 225 24.89 27.99 -0.11
C ALA A 225 24.86 27.93 1.43
N GLN A 226 23.71 27.74 2.03
CA GLN A 226 23.56 27.58 3.49
C GLN A 226 24.35 26.36 4.01
N LYS A 227 24.29 25.23 3.30
CA LYS A 227 25.06 24.03 3.69
C LYS A 227 26.57 24.26 3.59
N ALA A 228 27.03 24.92 2.55
CA ALA A 228 28.44 25.26 2.39
C ALA A 228 28.94 26.20 3.50
N ALA A 229 28.17 27.24 3.83
CA ALA A 229 28.49 28.16 4.93
C ALA A 229 28.54 27.43 6.30
N ALA A 230 27.59 26.53 6.56
CA ALA A 230 27.57 25.76 7.81
C ALA A 230 28.76 24.79 7.94
N GLN A 231 29.29 24.27 6.83
CA GLN A 231 30.50 23.42 6.84
C GLN A 231 31.80 24.21 7.02
N GLN A 232 31.81 25.51 6.71
CA GLN A 232 32.95 26.40 6.88
C GLN A 232 32.97 27.11 8.23
N ALA A 233 31.87 27.07 8.98
CA ALA A 233 31.83 27.63 10.33
C ALA A 233 32.81 26.91 11.25
N PRO A 234 33.65 27.62 12.04
CA PRO A 234 34.56 27.01 13.00
C PRO A 234 33.78 26.13 13.96
N LYS A 235 34.23 24.88 14.15
CA LYS A 235 33.71 24.06 15.25
C LYS A 235 34.05 24.80 16.55
N ALA A 236 33.03 25.24 17.26
CA ALA A 236 33.23 25.77 18.62
C ALA A 236 33.95 24.69 19.45
N GLN A 237 35.14 25.04 19.95
CA GLN A 237 35.92 24.22 20.86
C GLN A 237 35.23 24.19 22.21
#